data_beffbb5172dc557949bdebaebabf3cc3
#
_entry.id   beffbb5172dc557949bdebaebabf3cc3
#
_cell.length_a   1.000
_cell.length_b   1.000
_cell.length_c   1.000
_cell.angle_alpha   90.00
_cell.angle_beta   90.00
_cell.angle_gamma   90.00
#
_symmetry.space_group_name_H-M   'P 1'
#
loop_
_entity.id
_entity.type
_entity.pdbx_description
1 polymer ?
#
loop_
_entity_poly.entity_id
_entity_poly.type
_entity_poly.pdbx_seq_one_letter_code
_entity_poly.pdbx_strand_id
1 'polypeptide(L)'
;DVIERTAKRKGSYFAILSERWFAARVAHIAVAVIFIGIGASGGYDIEKEMALKPGQSVSVKQFELEYNGLKLEQGPNFDALKADITVRQSGREVDTLRPYLAVYSGSNRRTSEVAVKRNLAYDLYIALNEADHASELINVTIWFKPLINWIWIGSIILVIAALMALFSKNSNRSSDTGREETDVQHY
;
A
#
# COMPACT_ATOMS: atom_id res chain seq x y z
N ASP A 1 15.50 -31.99 -29.75
CA ASP A 1 15.32 -30.81 -30.63
C ASP A 1 14.30 -29.78 -30.11
N VAL A 2 13.17 -30.21 -29.52
CA VAL A 2 12.18 -29.29 -28.92
C VAL A 2 12.64 -28.81 -27.54
N ILE A 3 13.29 -29.65 -26.76
CA ILE A 3 13.82 -29.35 -25.41
C ILE A 3 14.97 -28.35 -25.51
N GLU A 4 15.83 -28.47 -26.51
CA GLU A 4 16.95 -27.55 -26.75
C GLU A 4 16.47 -26.14 -27.20
N ARG A 5 15.42 -26.07 -28.01
CA ARG A 5 14.79 -24.79 -28.42
C ARG A 5 14.11 -24.07 -27.25
N THR A 6 13.47 -24.81 -26.33
CA THR A 6 12.85 -24.23 -25.11
C THR A 6 13.90 -23.76 -24.11
N ALA A 7 15.00 -24.46 -23.94
CA ALA A 7 16.12 -24.04 -23.08
C ALA A 7 16.82 -22.78 -23.61
N LYS A 8 17.05 -22.70 -24.94
CA LYS A 8 17.62 -21.53 -25.62
C LYS A 8 16.70 -20.28 -25.53
N ARG A 9 15.38 -20.48 -25.55
CA ARG A 9 14.38 -19.42 -25.39
C ARG A 9 14.33 -18.90 -23.96
N LYS A 10 14.42 -19.78 -22.94
CA LYS A 10 14.53 -19.37 -21.52
C LYS A 10 15.82 -18.60 -21.23
N GLY A 11 16.94 -18.97 -21.81
CA GLY A 11 18.20 -18.24 -21.66
C GLY A 11 18.17 -16.83 -22.24
N SER A 12 17.38 -16.61 -23.31
CA SER A 12 17.22 -15.28 -23.93
C SER A 12 16.42 -14.30 -23.04
N TYR A 13 15.37 -14.76 -22.34
CA TYR A 13 14.61 -13.90 -21.42
C TYR A 13 15.43 -13.50 -20.19
N PHE A 14 16.20 -14.41 -19.60
CA PHE A 14 17.09 -14.09 -18.48
C PHE A 14 18.22 -13.14 -18.88
N ALA A 15 18.71 -13.22 -20.11
CA ALA A 15 19.69 -12.27 -20.63
C ALA A 15 19.14 -10.84 -20.73
N ILE A 16 17.89 -10.68 -21.18
CA ILE A 16 17.21 -9.38 -21.27
C ILE A 16 16.97 -8.79 -19.88
N LEU A 17 16.57 -9.61 -18.91
CA LEU A 17 16.33 -9.18 -17.51
C LEU A 17 17.62 -8.77 -16.80
N SER A 18 18.80 -9.22 -17.27
CA SER A 18 20.10 -8.89 -16.70
C SER A 18 20.73 -7.63 -17.29
N GLU A 19 20.07 -6.95 -18.23
CA GLU A 19 20.60 -5.74 -18.85
C GLU A 19 20.25 -4.47 -18.05
N ARG A 20 21.21 -3.58 -17.82
CA ARG A 20 21.01 -2.32 -17.08
C ARG A 20 19.90 -1.44 -17.62
N TRP A 21 19.73 -1.41 -18.95
CA TRP A 21 18.66 -0.63 -19.57
C TRP A 21 17.27 -1.12 -19.19
N PHE A 22 17.10 -2.44 -18.98
CA PHE A 22 15.82 -3.01 -18.54
C PHE A 22 15.52 -2.60 -17.09
N ALA A 23 16.52 -2.73 -16.19
CA ALA A 23 16.39 -2.30 -14.81
C ALA A 23 16.03 -0.81 -14.70
N ALA A 24 16.64 0.05 -15.53
CA ALA A 24 16.31 1.46 -15.58
C ALA A 24 14.85 1.72 -15.99
N ARG A 25 14.32 0.98 -16.96
CA ARG A 25 12.90 1.10 -17.37
C ARG A 25 11.95 0.66 -16.27
N VAL A 26 12.25 -0.45 -15.62
CA VAL A 26 11.47 -0.93 -14.47
C VAL A 26 11.46 0.10 -13.35
N ALA A 27 12.61 0.73 -13.06
CA ALA A 27 12.71 1.81 -12.08
C ALA A 27 11.83 3.02 -12.44
N HIS A 28 11.81 3.45 -13.70
CA HIS A 28 10.94 4.55 -14.13
C HIS A 28 9.45 4.20 -14.01
N ILE A 29 9.06 2.97 -14.36
CA ILE A 29 7.68 2.50 -14.16
C ILE A 29 7.34 2.50 -12.67
N ALA A 30 8.24 2.02 -11.81
CA ALA A 30 8.05 2.01 -10.36
C ALA A 30 7.81 3.42 -9.81
N VAL A 31 8.62 4.38 -10.23
CA VAL A 31 8.46 5.80 -9.85
C VAL A 31 7.12 6.34 -10.33
N ALA A 32 6.70 6.05 -11.57
CA ALA A 32 5.39 6.46 -12.07
C ALA A 32 4.23 5.86 -11.23
N VAL A 33 4.31 4.58 -10.85
CA VAL A 33 3.34 3.93 -9.96
C VAL A 33 3.27 4.61 -8.60
N ILE A 34 4.42 4.99 -8.01
CA ILE A 34 4.48 5.74 -6.74
C ILE A 34 3.78 7.09 -6.90
N PHE A 35 4.08 7.86 -7.96
CA PHE A 35 3.44 9.16 -8.18
C PHE A 35 1.93 9.06 -8.38
N ILE A 36 1.44 8.03 -9.08
CA ILE A 36 0.01 7.75 -9.21
C ILE A 36 -0.60 7.47 -7.83
N GLY A 37 0.06 6.66 -7.00
CA GLY A 37 -0.38 6.36 -5.63
C GLY A 37 -0.45 7.61 -4.75
N ILE A 38 0.59 8.46 -4.76
CA ILE A 38 0.64 9.71 -4.00
C ILE A 38 -0.45 10.67 -4.48
N GLY A 39 -0.55 10.90 -5.79
CA GLY A 39 -1.54 11.82 -6.37
C GLY A 39 -2.98 11.38 -6.09
N ALA A 40 -3.26 10.08 -6.22
CA ALA A 40 -4.60 9.56 -5.94
C ALA A 40 -4.93 9.59 -4.44
N SER A 41 -4.01 9.15 -3.57
CA SER A 41 -4.27 9.07 -2.13
C SER A 41 -4.31 10.43 -1.44
N GLY A 42 -3.64 11.46 -1.99
CA GLY A 42 -3.64 12.80 -1.44
C GLY A 42 -4.68 13.74 -2.08
N GLY A 43 -5.03 13.51 -3.36
CA GLY A 43 -5.97 14.37 -4.09
C GLY A 43 -7.42 13.93 -4.04
N TYR A 44 -7.69 12.65 -3.75
CA TYR A 44 -9.02 12.06 -3.73
C TYR A 44 -9.36 11.37 -2.42
N ASP A 45 -8.63 11.66 -1.35
CA ASP A 45 -8.98 11.18 -0.02
C ASP A 45 -10.28 11.84 0.48
N ILE A 46 -10.95 11.12 1.35
CA ILE A 46 -12.13 11.63 2.05
C ILE A 46 -11.90 11.42 3.53
N GLU A 47 -12.09 12.48 4.29
CA GLU A 47 -12.13 12.47 5.73
C GLU A 47 -13.51 12.90 6.20
N LYS A 48 -14.10 12.13 7.10
CA LYS A 48 -15.37 12.46 7.76
C LYS A 48 -15.26 12.21 9.25
N GLU A 49 -15.57 13.23 10.02
CA GLU A 49 -15.74 13.12 11.46
C GLU A 49 -17.20 13.20 11.82
N MET A 50 -17.66 12.30 12.70
CA MET A 50 -19.06 12.26 13.11
C MET A 50 -19.28 11.52 14.42
N ALA A 51 -20.39 11.87 15.06
CA ALA A 51 -20.92 11.17 16.21
C ALA A 51 -21.99 10.16 15.77
N LEU A 52 -21.91 8.94 16.30
CA LEU A 52 -22.84 7.85 15.99
C LEU A 52 -23.39 7.22 17.25
N LYS A 53 -24.67 6.87 17.20
CA LYS A 53 -25.36 6.02 18.17
C LYS A 53 -25.56 4.61 17.61
N PRO A 54 -25.73 3.58 18.45
CA PRO A 54 -26.03 2.24 17.98
C PRO A 54 -27.19 2.19 16.99
N GLY A 55 -27.04 1.43 15.91
CA GLY A 55 -28.00 1.32 14.83
C GLY A 55 -27.92 2.45 13.78
N GLN A 56 -27.10 3.47 13.97
CA GLN A 56 -26.92 4.51 12.95
C GLN A 56 -25.89 4.08 11.90
N SER A 57 -26.17 4.46 10.66
CA SER A 57 -25.30 4.20 9.51
C SER A 57 -24.81 5.51 8.90
N VAL A 58 -23.63 5.43 8.28
CA VAL A 58 -23.05 6.51 7.49
C VAL A 58 -22.53 5.98 6.16
N SER A 59 -22.73 6.74 5.09
CA SER A 59 -22.21 6.40 3.77
C SER A 59 -20.89 7.14 3.49
N VAL A 60 -19.88 6.37 3.06
CA VAL A 60 -18.58 6.88 2.61
C VAL A 60 -18.24 6.18 1.30
N LYS A 61 -18.28 6.91 0.19
CA LYS A 61 -18.14 6.35 -1.18
C LYS A 61 -19.15 5.20 -1.41
N GLN A 62 -18.63 4.01 -1.74
CA GLN A 62 -19.40 2.79 -1.97
C GLN A 62 -19.71 2.00 -0.70
N PHE A 63 -19.30 2.49 0.46
CA PHE A 63 -19.52 1.81 1.74
C PHE A 63 -20.61 2.45 2.56
N GLU A 64 -21.37 1.61 3.21
CA GLU A 64 -22.25 1.93 4.31
C GLU A 64 -21.67 1.33 5.58
N LEU A 65 -21.44 2.16 6.58
CA LEU A 65 -20.85 1.81 7.87
C LEU A 65 -21.94 1.90 8.92
N GLU A 66 -22.33 0.77 9.50
CA GLU A 66 -23.34 0.69 10.55
C GLU A 66 -22.66 0.44 11.90
N TYR A 67 -22.89 1.34 12.84
CA TYR A 67 -22.39 1.18 14.19
C TYR A 67 -23.36 0.34 15.02
N ASN A 68 -22.86 -0.80 15.56
CA ASN A 68 -23.69 -1.79 16.29
C ASN A 68 -23.64 -1.61 17.80
N GLY A 69 -22.62 -0.95 18.37
CA GLY A 69 -22.49 -0.70 19.79
C GLY A 69 -21.05 -0.80 20.30
N LEU A 70 -20.87 -0.51 21.61
CA LEU A 70 -19.61 -0.58 22.32
C LEU A 70 -19.46 -1.91 23.06
N LYS A 71 -18.22 -2.41 23.10
CA LYS A 71 -17.81 -3.54 23.94
C LYS A 71 -16.63 -3.14 24.79
N LEU A 72 -16.74 -3.39 26.13
CA LEU A 72 -15.62 -3.27 27.03
C LEU A 72 -14.79 -4.56 26.95
N GLU A 73 -13.50 -4.42 26.72
CA GLU A 73 -12.55 -5.53 26.76
C GLU A 73 -11.45 -5.22 27.76
N GLN A 74 -11.24 -6.13 28.70
CA GLN A 74 -10.19 -6.02 29.71
C GLN A 74 -9.04 -6.94 29.34
N GLY A 75 -7.89 -6.34 29.07
CA GLY A 75 -6.65 -7.06 28.81
C GLY A 75 -5.79 -7.19 30.08
N PRO A 76 -4.66 -7.91 29.98
CA PRO A 76 -3.76 -8.08 31.13
C PRO A 76 -3.16 -6.77 31.65
N ASN A 77 -3.03 -5.76 30.79
CA ASN A 77 -2.39 -4.48 31.08
C ASN A 77 -3.12 -3.27 30.45
N PHE A 78 -4.35 -3.45 29.96
CA PHE A 78 -5.16 -2.39 29.40
C PHE A 78 -6.66 -2.67 29.54
N ASP A 79 -7.44 -1.59 29.60
CA ASP A 79 -8.90 -1.61 29.40
C ASP A 79 -9.19 -0.91 28.07
N ALA A 80 -10.02 -1.52 27.23
CA ALA A 80 -10.36 -0.98 25.91
C ALA A 80 -11.86 -0.91 25.70
N LEU A 81 -12.34 0.20 25.14
CA LEU A 81 -13.66 0.36 24.57
C LEU A 81 -13.57 0.12 23.05
N LYS A 82 -14.16 -0.95 22.58
CA LYS A 82 -14.20 -1.32 21.15
C LYS A 82 -15.55 -0.98 20.55
N ALA A 83 -15.55 -0.22 19.46
CA ALA A 83 -16.73 0.00 18.64
C ALA A 83 -16.86 -1.11 17.60
N ASP A 84 -18.05 -1.71 17.48
CA ASP A 84 -18.33 -2.74 16.48
C ASP A 84 -19.02 -2.07 15.29
N ILE A 85 -18.35 -2.01 14.14
CA ILE A 85 -18.81 -1.31 12.94
C ILE A 85 -18.86 -2.27 11.77
N THR A 86 -20.08 -2.57 11.30
CA THR A 86 -20.30 -3.39 10.10
C THR A 86 -20.09 -2.55 8.86
N VAL A 87 -19.27 -3.06 7.94
CA VAL A 87 -18.99 -2.42 6.63
C VAL A 87 -19.79 -3.17 5.58
N ARG A 88 -20.72 -2.45 4.91
CA ARG A 88 -21.49 -2.97 3.77
C ARG A 88 -21.05 -2.31 2.48
N GLN A 89 -21.09 -3.08 1.40
CA GLN A 89 -20.93 -2.57 0.04
C GLN A 89 -22.02 -3.16 -0.84
N SER A 90 -22.80 -2.29 -1.51
CA SER A 90 -23.95 -2.71 -2.32
C SER A 90 -24.95 -3.58 -1.55
N GLY A 91 -25.22 -3.24 -0.27
CA GLY A 91 -26.15 -3.95 0.61
C GLY A 91 -25.63 -5.26 1.19
N ARG A 92 -24.41 -5.69 0.83
CA ARG A 92 -23.77 -6.91 1.38
C ARG A 92 -22.74 -6.54 2.42
N GLU A 93 -22.73 -7.26 3.53
CA GLU A 93 -21.65 -7.15 4.50
C GLU A 93 -20.36 -7.69 3.89
N VAL A 94 -19.29 -6.87 3.93
CA VAL A 94 -17.98 -7.18 3.38
C VAL A 94 -16.89 -7.22 4.43
N ASP A 95 -17.15 -6.65 5.63
CA ASP A 95 -16.21 -6.66 6.75
C ASP A 95 -16.88 -6.18 8.03
N THR A 96 -16.22 -6.41 9.18
CA THR A 96 -16.54 -5.78 10.47
C THR A 96 -15.28 -5.17 11.05
N LEU A 97 -15.26 -3.87 11.19
CA LEU A 97 -14.12 -3.11 11.73
C LEU A 97 -14.36 -2.78 13.20
N ARG A 98 -13.30 -2.90 14.01
CA ARG A 98 -13.36 -2.70 15.47
C ARG A 98 -12.28 -1.74 15.94
N PRO A 99 -12.43 -0.43 15.66
CA PRO A 99 -11.56 0.57 16.26
C PRO A 99 -11.81 0.61 17.78
N TYR A 100 -10.75 0.95 18.53
CA TYR A 100 -10.88 0.98 19.97
C TYR A 100 -10.07 2.08 20.64
N LEU A 101 -10.51 2.46 21.83
CA LEU A 101 -9.79 3.33 22.76
C LEU A 101 -9.24 2.48 23.90
N ALA A 102 -7.94 2.42 24.05
CA ALA A 102 -7.28 1.71 25.13
C ALA A 102 -6.71 2.67 26.18
N VAL A 103 -6.79 2.25 27.44
CA VAL A 103 -6.09 2.86 28.58
C VAL A 103 -5.16 1.81 29.15
N TYR A 104 -3.86 2.03 29.05
CA TYR A 104 -2.86 1.09 29.53
C TYR A 104 -2.57 1.29 31.02
N SER A 105 -2.43 0.19 31.75
CA SER A 105 -2.04 0.20 33.16
C SER A 105 -0.69 0.90 33.36
N GLY A 106 -0.65 1.92 34.20
CA GLY A 106 0.54 2.74 34.43
C GLY A 106 0.66 3.97 33.53
N SER A 107 -0.24 4.17 32.58
CA SER A 107 -0.34 5.36 31.76
C SER A 107 -1.78 5.86 31.79
N ASN A 108 -2.01 7.08 32.26
CA ASN A 108 -3.35 7.68 32.24
C ASN A 108 -3.72 8.23 30.85
N ARG A 109 -3.04 7.79 29.79
CA ARG A 109 -3.26 8.20 28.42
C ARG A 109 -4.21 7.24 27.71
N ARG A 110 -5.22 7.82 27.05
CA ARG A 110 -6.05 7.09 26.10
C ARG A 110 -5.32 7.03 24.76
N THR A 111 -5.25 5.84 24.19
CA THR A 111 -4.69 5.59 22.85
C THR A 111 -5.81 5.14 21.92
N SER A 112 -5.98 5.83 20.79
CA SER A 112 -6.91 5.42 19.75
C SER A 112 -6.20 4.44 18.81
N GLU A 113 -6.78 3.26 18.67
CA GLU A 113 -6.30 2.24 17.73
C GLU A 113 -7.25 2.17 16.53
N VAL A 114 -6.66 2.35 15.36
CA VAL A 114 -7.39 2.47 14.11
C VAL A 114 -7.68 1.10 13.52
N ALA A 115 -8.92 0.85 13.14
CA ALA A 115 -9.27 -0.32 12.34
C ALA A 115 -9.15 -0.01 10.85
N VAL A 116 -8.57 -0.93 10.08
CA VAL A 116 -8.24 -0.71 8.67
C VAL A 116 -8.73 -1.86 7.80
N LYS A 117 -9.55 -1.55 6.81
CA LYS A 117 -9.86 -2.45 5.69
C LYS A 117 -8.96 -2.12 4.51
N ARG A 118 -8.03 -3.03 4.20
CA ARG A 118 -7.07 -2.85 3.10
C ARG A 118 -7.53 -3.50 1.82
N ASN A 119 -7.30 -2.79 0.69
CA ASN A 119 -7.52 -3.31 -0.65
C ASN A 119 -6.48 -2.71 -1.61
N LEU A 120 -6.23 -3.36 -2.76
CA LEU A 120 -5.30 -2.83 -3.77
C LEU A 120 -5.76 -1.48 -4.36
N ALA A 121 -7.06 -1.23 -4.40
CA ALA A 121 -7.63 -0.02 -4.98
C ALA A 121 -7.88 1.09 -3.94
N TYR A 122 -7.99 0.77 -2.65
CA TYR A 122 -8.29 1.72 -1.57
C TYR A 122 -8.02 1.12 -0.20
N ASP A 123 -7.80 1.98 0.78
CA ASP A 123 -7.88 1.63 2.20
C ASP A 123 -8.97 2.46 2.87
N LEU A 124 -9.72 1.83 3.76
CA LEU A 124 -10.70 2.45 4.63
C LEU A 124 -10.20 2.36 6.07
N TYR A 125 -9.98 3.50 6.69
CA TYR A 125 -9.53 3.64 8.09
C TYR A 125 -10.68 4.16 8.92
N ILE A 126 -10.85 3.63 10.12
CA ILE A 126 -11.79 4.14 11.13
C ILE A 126 -11.04 4.27 12.44
N ALA A 127 -10.97 5.50 12.95
CA ALA A 127 -10.44 5.79 14.30
C ALA A 127 -11.59 6.11 15.25
N LEU A 128 -11.52 5.59 16.45
CA LEU A 128 -12.41 5.95 17.54
C LEU A 128 -11.77 7.08 18.34
N ASN A 129 -12.30 8.31 18.24
CA ASN A 129 -11.75 9.48 18.91
C ASN A 129 -12.24 9.57 20.35
N GLU A 130 -13.55 9.39 20.53
CA GLU A 130 -14.22 9.44 21.84
C GLU A 130 -15.29 8.34 21.93
N ALA A 131 -15.51 7.84 23.11
CA ALA A 131 -16.60 6.91 23.39
C ALA A 131 -17.13 7.17 24.81
N ASP A 132 -18.42 7.30 24.90
CA ASP A 132 -19.16 7.36 26.17
C ASP A 132 -19.91 6.03 26.39
N HIS A 133 -19.44 5.27 27.35
CA HIS A 133 -20.02 3.96 27.64
C HIS A 133 -21.45 4.04 28.16
N ALA A 134 -21.83 5.14 28.82
CA ALA A 134 -23.17 5.28 29.40
C ALA A 134 -24.25 5.59 28.33
N SER A 135 -23.93 6.41 27.35
CA SER A 135 -24.83 6.76 26.25
C SER A 135 -24.61 5.94 24.98
N GLU A 136 -23.57 5.10 24.95
CA GLU A 136 -23.05 4.38 23.79
C GLU A 136 -22.78 5.28 22.59
N LEU A 137 -22.65 6.60 22.83
CA LEU A 137 -22.29 7.57 21.81
C LEU A 137 -20.79 7.46 21.53
N ILE A 138 -20.46 7.38 20.24
CA ILE A 138 -19.06 7.42 19.79
C ILE A 138 -18.82 8.61 18.86
N ASN A 139 -17.59 9.12 18.87
CA ASN A 139 -17.07 10.04 17.86
C ASN A 139 -15.99 9.31 17.07
N VAL A 140 -16.18 9.20 15.76
CA VAL A 140 -15.28 8.50 14.86
C VAL A 140 -14.80 9.40 13.75
N THR A 141 -13.55 9.21 13.34
CA THR A 141 -13.04 9.75 12.08
C THR A 141 -12.83 8.61 11.09
N ILE A 142 -13.36 8.79 9.91
CA ILE A 142 -13.32 7.82 8.81
C ILE A 142 -12.50 8.42 7.67
N TRP A 143 -11.45 7.72 7.24
CA TRP A 143 -10.67 8.10 6.06
C TRP A 143 -10.83 7.03 4.98
N PHE A 144 -11.11 7.49 3.78
CA PHE A 144 -11.06 6.67 2.57
C PHE A 144 -9.88 7.16 1.72
N LYS A 145 -8.86 6.30 1.53
CA LYS A 145 -7.63 6.63 0.80
C LYS A 145 -7.49 5.75 -0.43
N PRO A 146 -7.77 6.28 -1.65
CA PRO A 146 -7.60 5.52 -2.88
C PRO A 146 -6.14 5.30 -3.21
N LEU A 147 -5.82 4.15 -3.77
CA LEU A 147 -4.51 3.75 -4.32
C LEU A 147 -3.29 3.93 -3.39
N ILE A 148 -3.49 4.07 -2.07
CA ILE A 148 -2.37 4.24 -1.13
C ILE A 148 -1.40 3.04 -1.17
N ASN A 149 -1.90 1.84 -1.41
CA ASN A 149 -1.09 0.63 -1.54
C ASN A 149 -0.18 0.63 -2.77
N TRP A 150 -0.46 1.47 -3.78
CA TRP A 150 0.39 1.59 -4.96
C TRP A 150 1.73 2.25 -4.65
N ILE A 151 1.81 3.07 -3.60
CA ILE A 151 3.07 3.63 -3.10
C ILE A 151 3.99 2.49 -2.65
N TRP A 152 3.45 1.53 -1.88
CA TRP A 152 4.19 0.36 -1.41
C TRP A 152 4.58 -0.58 -2.56
N ILE A 153 3.65 -0.84 -3.48
CA ILE A 153 3.90 -1.67 -4.67
C ILE A 153 5.01 -1.06 -5.51
N GLY A 154 4.93 0.22 -5.82
CA GLY A 154 5.95 0.93 -6.59
C GLY A 154 7.31 0.94 -5.87
N SER A 155 7.32 1.11 -4.54
CA SER A 155 8.56 1.07 -3.75
C SER A 155 9.22 -0.31 -3.80
N ILE A 156 8.45 -1.39 -3.70
CA ILE A 156 8.96 -2.77 -3.83
C ILE A 156 9.53 -3.00 -5.23
N ILE A 157 8.81 -2.58 -6.29
CA ILE A 157 9.30 -2.70 -7.67
C ILE A 157 10.60 -1.90 -7.85
N LEU A 158 10.71 -0.71 -7.25
CA LEU A 158 11.91 0.11 -7.31
C LEU A 158 13.12 -0.57 -6.65
N VAL A 159 12.92 -1.20 -5.50
CA VAL A 159 13.96 -1.99 -4.82
C VAL A 159 14.40 -3.16 -5.70
N ILE A 160 13.46 -3.89 -6.31
CA ILE A 160 13.77 -4.98 -7.24
C ILE A 160 14.58 -4.46 -8.44
N ALA A 161 14.18 -3.33 -9.03
CA ALA A 161 14.91 -2.71 -10.14
C ALA A 161 16.34 -2.31 -9.73
N ALA A 162 16.54 -1.76 -8.53
CA ALA A 162 17.85 -1.44 -8.00
C ALA A 162 18.73 -2.67 -7.82
N LEU A 163 18.19 -3.76 -7.27
CA LEU A 163 18.89 -5.04 -7.14
C LEU A 163 19.27 -5.60 -8.52
N MET A 164 18.36 -5.57 -9.50
CA MET A 164 18.64 -5.98 -10.87
C MET A 164 19.78 -5.17 -11.47
N ALA A 165 19.83 -3.85 -11.25
CA ALA A 165 20.90 -2.98 -11.73
C ALA A 165 22.26 -3.31 -11.10
N LEU A 166 22.27 -3.67 -9.80
CA LEU A 166 23.49 -4.07 -9.08
C LEU A 166 24.09 -5.39 -9.62
N PHE A 167 23.23 -6.36 -9.91
CA PHE A 167 23.64 -7.68 -10.40
C PHE A 167 23.76 -7.75 -11.93
N SER A 168 23.41 -6.68 -12.64
CA SER A 168 23.51 -6.61 -14.09
C SER A 168 24.97 -6.58 -14.53
N LYS A 169 25.34 -7.48 -15.44
CA LYS A 169 26.65 -7.47 -16.09
C LYS A 169 26.85 -6.17 -16.87
N ASN A 170 27.96 -5.48 -16.60
CA ASN A 170 28.43 -4.38 -17.43
C ASN A 170 28.87 -4.99 -18.76
N SER A 171 28.03 -4.94 -19.79
CA SER A 171 28.43 -5.19 -21.16
C SER A 171 29.33 -4.01 -21.56
N ASN A 172 30.62 -4.11 -21.27
CA ASN A 172 31.62 -3.15 -21.76
C ASN A 172 31.50 -3.13 -23.29
N ARG A 173 31.11 -2.01 -23.80
CA ARG A 173 31.30 -1.59 -25.19
C ARG A 173 32.82 -1.43 -25.41
N SER A 174 33.54 -2.53 -25.48
CA SER A 174 34.89 -2.56 -26.02
C SER A 174 34.78 -2.84 -27.51
N SER A 175 34.49 -1.82 -28.27
CA SER A 175 34.71 -1.81 -29.71
C SER A 175 34.66 -0.37 -30.18
N ASP A 176 35.78 0.19 -30.33
CA ASP A 176 36.19 1.01 -31.48
C ASP A 176 37.35 1.94 -31.10
N THR A 177 38.51 1.33 -30.80
CA THR A 177 39.79 2.06 -30.86
C THR A 177 40.81 1.19 -31.61
N GLY A 178 40.44 0.76 -32.78
CA GLY A 178 41.29 -0.09 -33.61
C GLY A 178 41.12 0.13 -35.08
N ARG A 179 40.96 1.41 -35.50
CA ARG A 179 40.93 1.74 -36.94
C ARG A 179 41.33 3.16 -37.24
N GLU A 180 42.53 3.53 -36.81
CA GLU A 180 43.22 4.75 -37.32
C GLU A 180 44.71 4.62 -37.05
N GLU A 181 45.38 3.58 -37.61
CA GLU A 181 46.83 3.56 -37.73
C GLU A 181 47.23 2.61 -38.84
N THR A 182 46.84 2.88 -40.09
CA THR A 182 47.47 2.32 -41.28
C THR A 182 47.07 3.16 -42.50
N ASP A 183 47.51 4.40 -42.56
CA ASP A 183 47.63 5.10 -43.86
C ASP A 183 48.49 6.36 -43.74
N VAL A 184 49.75 6.23 -43.29
CA VAL A 184 50.80 7.22 -43.59
C VAL A 184 52.11 6.48 -43.70
N GLN A 185 52.32 5.79 -44.81
CA GLN A 185 53.64 5.57 -45.38
C GLN A 185 53.49 5.23 -46.85
N HIS A 186 53.48 6.21 -47.70
CA HIS A 186 54.04 6.21 -49.04
C HIS A 186 53.71 7.59 -49.68
N TYR A 187 54.71 8.48 -49.52
CA TYR A 187 55.29 9.33 -50.58
C TYR A 187 56.43 10.12 -49.97
#